data_90d9738291b86e8094189dd7bddeabbf
#
_entry.id   90d9738291b86e8094189dd7bddeabbf
#
_cell.length_a   1.000
_cell.length_b   1.000
_cell.length_c   1.000
_cell.angle_alpha   90.00
_cell.angle_beta   90.00
_cell.angle_gamma   90.00
#
_symmetry.space_group_name_H-M   'P 1'
#
loop_
_entity.id
_entity.type
_entity.pdbx_description
1 polymer ?
#
loop_
_entity_poly.entity_id
_entity_poly.type
_entity_poly.pdbx_seq_one_letter_code
_entity_poly.pdbx_strand_id
1 'polypeptide(L)'
;LDAMLAALARGERVVLCSIFASSGSSPRGAGAKMAVFEDGSTLGTVGGGAVELLCARRALEAIRTGGNELKSYDLHPDDVASIGMICGGRVTVYFQLFRPEEQADIAVLRTWRAQLARDVDLWLLLALDGERVREFRVLTRGEIPQDQQEYFTARAVWRDGLYVEPLARAGKVCIFGGGHVGRALVPVLATLGFRVVMFDNREELAKPENYPAADEVIFGDFQNIYDKVTVTPDDY
;
A
#
# COMPACT_ATOMS: atom_id res chain seq x y z
N LEU A 1 -5.73 5.87 1.44
CA LEU A 1 -7.14 5.69 1.07
C LEU A 1 -8.01 6.83 1.62
N ASP A 2 -7.88 7.20 2.90
CA ASP A 2 -8.69 8.25 3.52
C ASP A 2 -8.57 9.59 2.79
N ALA A 3 -7.35 10.00 2.43
CA ALA A 3 -7.12 11.24 1.68
C ALA A 3 -7.76 11.20 0.28
N MET A 4 -7.67 10.04 -0.42
CA MET A 4 -8.33 9.86 -1.72
C MET A 4 -9.85 9.95 -1.60
N LEU A 5 -10.44 9.25 -0.64
CA LEU A 5 -11.89 9.29 -0.40
C LEU A 5 -12.36 10.69 0.01
N ALA A 6 -11.57 11.42 0.79
CA ALA A 6 -11.87 12.80 1.17
C ALA A 6 -11.82 13.76 -0.02
N ALA A 7 -10.83 13.62 -0.92
CA ALA A 7 -10.74 14.42 -2.14
C ALA A 7 -11.93 14.15 -3.08
N LEU A 8 -12.24 12.88 -3.32
CA LEU A 8 -13.41 12.49 -4.13
C LEU A 8 -14.73 13.01 -3.55
N ALA A 9 -14.87 13.04 -2.22
CA ALA A 9 -16.05 13.60 -1.55
C ALA A 9 -16.17 15.12 -1.70
N ARG A 10 -15.05 15.84 -1.94
CA ARG A 10 -15.05 17.27 -2.27
C ARG A 10 -15.31 17.54 -3.76
N GLY A 11 -15.46 16.52 -4.58
CA GLY A 11 -15.63 16.64 -6.03
C GLY A 11 -14.33 16.71 -6.82
N GLU A 12 -13.19 16.42 -6.19
CA GLU A 12 -11.86 16.42 -6.80
C GLU A 12 -11.54 15.07 -7.44
N ARG A 13 -10.75 15.08 -8.49
CA ARG A 13 -10.21 13.87 -9.12
C ARG A 13 -8.92 13.45 -8.46
N VAL A 14 -8.63 12.15 -8.47
CA VAL A 14 -7.39 11.59 -7.92
C VAL A 14 -6.84 10.56 -8.89
N VAL A 15 -5.54 10.56 -9.12
CA VAL A 15 -4.86 9.47 -9.85
C VAL A 15 -4.06 8.64 -8.85
N LEU A 16 -4.28 7.32 -8.88
CA LEU A 16 -3.45 6.36 -8.18
C LEU A 16 -2.41 5.79 -9.17
N CYS A 17 -1.14 6.13 -8.94
CA CYS A 17 -0.01 5.55 -9.65
C CYS A 17 0.37 4.24 -8.95
N SER A 18 0.33 3.12 -9.66
CA SER A 18 0.70 1.79 -9.13
C SER A 18 1.80 1.17 -9.97
N ILE A 19 2.89 0.70 -9.34
CA ILE A 19 3.91 -0.08 -10.05
C ILE A 19 3.39 -1.49 -10.30
N PHE A 20 3.18 -1.84 -11.56
CA PHE A 20 2.73 -3.17 -11.97
C PHE A 20 3.90 -4.14 -12.14
N ALA A 21 5.00 -3.65 -12.69
CA ALA A 21 6.20 -4.45 -12.90
C ALA A 21 7.46 -3.58 -12.75
N SER A 22 8.52 -4.21 -12.30
CA SER A 22 9.85 -3.61 -12.23
C SER A 22 10.91 -4.64 -12.57
N SER A 23 12.01 -4.20 -13.20
CA SER A 23 13.16 -5.04 -13.51
C SER A 23 14.46 -4.25 -13.36
N GLY A 24 15.56 -4.97 -13.13
CA GLY A 24 16.87 -4.34 -12.88
C GLY A 24 16.89 -3.57 -11.55
N SER A 25 17.76 -2.59 -11.44
CA SER A 25 17.86 -1.72 -10.25
C SER A 25 16.74 -0.70 -10.27
N SER A 26 15.58 -1.06 -9.75
CA SER A 26 14.44 -0.15 -9.56
C SER A 26 14.31 0.28 -8.10
N PRO A 27 13.87 1.51 -7.82
CA PRO A 27 13.77 2.01 -6.44
C PRO A 27 12.75 1.27 -5.59
N ARG A 28 11.67 0.75 -6.22
CA ARG A 28 10.63 -0.05 -5.58
C ARG A 28 10.09 -1.12 -6.52
N GLY A 29 9.61 -2.21 -5.94
CA GLY A 29 8.97 -3.32 -6.65
C GLY A 29 7.50 -3.07 -6.99
N ALA A 30 6.89 -4.05 -7.68
CA ALA A 30 5.46 -4.08 -7.93
C ALA A 30 4.66 -3.97 -6.63
N GLY A 31 3.52 -3.30 -6.69
CA GLY A 31 2.66 -2.99 -5.55
C GLY A 31 2.89 -1.61 -4.91
N ALA A 32 4.02 -0.94 -5.18
CA ALA A 32 4.24 0.43 -4.69
C ALA A 32 3.22 1.40 -5.31
N LYS A 33 2.70 2.31 -4.48
CA LYS A 33 1.62 3.23 -4.87
C LYS A 33 1.87 4.66 -4.43
N MET A 34 1.41 5.60 -5.27
CA MET A 34 1.38 7.02 -4.97
C MET A 34 0.08 7.62 -5.50
N ALA A 35 -0.69 8.26 -4.62
CA ALA A 35 -1.82 9.06 -5.02
C ALA A 35 -1.36 10.47 -5.40
N VAL A 36 -1.92 11.02 -6.47
CA VAL A 36 -1.69 12.40 -6.93
C VAL A 36 -3.03 13.10 -7.00
N PHE A 37 -3.11 14.29 -6.39
CA PHE A 37 -4.31 15.09 -6.28
C PHE A 37 -4.33 16.25 -7.28
N GLU A 38 -5.48 16.88 -7.50
CA GLU A 38 -5.63 17.98 -8.47
C GLU A 38 -4.74 19.18 -8.18
N ASP A 39 -4.43 19.45 -6.92
CA ASP A 39 -3.52 20.52 -6.47
C ASP A 39 -2.04 20.20 -6.67
N GLY A 40 -1.72 19.00 -7.18
CA GLY A 40 -0.37 18.50 -7.39
C GLY A 40 0.28 17.88 -6.15
N SER A 41 -0.40 17.88 -5.01
CA SER A 41 0.09 17.17 -3.82
C SER A 41 0.11 15.65 -4.05
N THR A 42 0.99 14.95 -3.35
CA THR A 42 1.17 13.51 -3.47
C THR A 42 1.12 12.84 -2.11
N LEU A 43 0.67 11.58 -2.07
CA LEU A 43 0.68 10.74 -0.88
C LEU A 43 1.11 9.32 -1.23
N GLY A 44 2.06 8.77 -0.45
CA GLY A 44 2.69 7.49 -0.77
C GLY A 44 3.93 7.66 -1.65
N THR A 45 4.46 6.57 -2.21
CA THR A 45 5.70 6.60 -2.98
C THR A 45 5.75 5.48 -4.01
N VAL A 46 6.29 5.79 -5.17
CA VAL A 46 6.64 4.83 -6.23
C VAL A 46 8.16 4.64 -6.36
N GLY A 47 8.92 5.08 -5.34
CA GLY A 47 10.35 4.83 -5.24
C GLY A 47 11.23 6.07 -5.08
N GLY A 48 10.65 7.27 -5.04
CA GLY A 48 11.37 8.53 -4.86
C GLY A 48 12.02 9.07 -6.13
N GLY A 49 12.60 10.26 -5.99
CA GLY A 49 13.41 10.91 -7.03
C GLY A 49 12.64 11.19 -8.33
N ALA A 50 13.32 10.92 -9.44
CA ALA A 50 12.81 11.23 -10.79
C ALA A 50 11.55 10.45 -11.16
N VAL A 51 11.40 9.20 -10.71
CA VAL A 51 10.22 8.38 -11.02
C VAL A 51 8.97 9.04 -10.44
N GLU A 52 9.02 9.53 -9.21
CA GLU A 52 7.89 10.23 -8.60
C GLU A 52 7.55 11.53 -9.33
N LEU A 53 8.55 12.30 -9.72
CA LEU A 53 8.33 13.54 -10.48
C LEU A 53 7.67 13.25 -11.85
N LEU A 54 8.14 12.22 -12.57
CA LEU A 54 7.54 11.79 -13.82
C LEU A 54 6.12 11.29 -13.62
N CYS A 55 5.88 10.47 -12.59
CA CYS A 55 4.55 9.98 -12.26
C CYS A 55 3.59 11.11 -11.86
N ALA A 56 4.03 12.06 -11.04
CA ALA A 56 3.22 13.20 -10.62
C ALA A 56 2.80 14.06 -11.82
N ARG A 57 3.74 14.39 -12.72
CA ARG A 57 3.46 15.15 -13.95
C ARG A 57 2.45 14.42 -14.85
N ARG A 58 2.66 13.11 -15.04
CA ARG A 58 1.79 12.30 -15.89
C ARG A 58 0.40 12.14 -15.28
N ALA A 59 0.31 11.96 -13.96
CA ALA A 59 -0.95 11.89 -13.24
C ALA A 59 -1.76 13.19 -13.35
N LEU A 60 -1.12 14.35 -13.23
CA LEU A 60 -1.78 15.64 -13.44
C LEU A 60 -2.28 15.81 -14.88
N GLU A 61 -1.57 15.26 -15.86
CA GLU A 61 -2.05 15.22 -17.23
C GLU A 61 -3.26 14.30 -17.37
N ALA A 62 -3.24 13.10 -16.78
CA ALA A 62 -4.38 12.17 -16.75
C ALA A 62 -5.62 12.78 -16.07
N ILE A 63 -5.45 13.54 -14.99
CA ILE A 63 -6.53 14.31 -14.36
C ILE A 63 -7.18 15.28 -15.35
N ARG A 64 -6.36 15.99 -16.16
CA ARG A 64 -6.85 16.97 -17.14
C ARG A 64 -7.49 16.32 -18.36
N THR A 65 -6.87 15.28 -18.90
CA THR A 65 -7.33 14.59 -20.14
C THR A 65 -8.44 13.60 -19.89
N GLY A 66 -8.55 13.06 -18.68
CA GLY A 66 -9.62 12.18 -18.25
C GLY A 66 -9.43 10.70 -18.64
N GLY A 67 -8.18 10.19 -18.72
CA GLY A 67 -7.86 8.81 -19.08
C GLY A 67 -7.08 8.04 -18.05
N ASN A 68 -7.24 6.71 -18.06
CA ASN A 68 -6.29 5.78 -17.46
C ASN A 68 -5.14 5.54 -18.44
N GLU A 69 -3.97 5.16 -17.93
CA GLU A 69 -2.81 4.89 -18.77
C GLU A 69 -1.89 3.84 -18.15
N LEU A 70 -1.30 3.00 -19.01
CA LEU A 70 -0.22 2.09 -18.63
C LEU A 70 1.07 2.56 -19.33
N LYS A 71 2.09 2.94 -18.55
CA LYS A 71 3.31 3.49 -19.10
C LYS A 71 4.56 2.85 -18.52
N SER A 72 5.49 2.48 -19.40
CA SER A 72 6.82 2.00 -19.01
C SER A 72 7.84 3.12 -19.09
N TYR A 73 8.74 3.16 -18.11
CA TYR A 73 9.87 4.07 -18.05
C TYR A 73 11.15 3.26 -17.96
N ASP A 74 12.08 3.55 -18.87
CA ASP A 74 13.44 3.06 -18.81
C ASP A 74 14.26 4.05 -17.96
N LEU A 75 14.89 3.53 -16.90
CA LEU A 75 15.63 4.34 -15.92
C LEU A 75 17.12 4.37 -16.24
N HIS A 76 17.49 4.47 -17.53
CA HIS A 76 18.89 4.58 -17.94
C HIS A 76 19.46 5.97 -17.67
N PRO A 77 20.77 6.07 -17.31
CA PRO A 77 21.41 7.35 -17.02
C PRO A 77 21.30 8.37 -18.16
N ASP A 78 21.28 7.92 -19.41
CA ASP A 78 21.24 8.78 -20.60
C ASP A 78 19.86 9.42 -20.82
N ASP A 79 18.77 8.73 -20.44
CA ASP A 79 17.39 9.26 -20.56
C ASP A 79 17.00 10.11 -19.35
N VAL A 80 17.68 9.94 -18.23
CA VAL A 80 17.38 10.56 -16.94
C VAL A 80 18.48 11.54 -16.49
N ALA A 81 19.48 11.78 -17.32
CA ALA A 81 20.62 12.68 -17.04
C ALA A 81 20.19 14.09 -16.61
N SER A 82 19.01 14.54 -17.02
CA SER A 82 18.42 15.81 -16.57
C SER A 82 17.80 15.75 -15.18
N ILE A 83 17.63 14.57 -14.55
CA ILE A 83 16.87 14.37 -13.31
C ILE A 83 17.70 13.66 -12.21
N GLY A 84 18.97 13.31 -12.48
CA GLY A 84 19.94 12.87 -11.46
C GLY A 84 19.73 11.46 -10.90
N MET A 85 19.26 10.49 -11.68
CA MET A 85 19.16 9.08 -11.26
C MET A 85 20.27 8.20 -11.80
N ILE A 86 20.72 7.24 -10.96
CA ILE A 86 21.80 6.27 -11.27
C ILE A 86 21.23 4.83 -11.38
N CYS A 87 19.90 4.66 -11.43
CA CYS A 87 19.28 3.34 -11.46
C CYS A 87 19.11 2.86 -12.89
N GLY A 88 19.67 1.68 -13.24
CA GLY A 88 19.59 1.07 -14.58
C GLY A 88 18.47 0.02 -14.67
N GLY A 89 17.21 0.39 -14.41
CA GLY A 89 16.07 -0.53 -14.43
C GLY A 89 14.94 -0.06 -15.33
N ARG A 90 13.86 -0.85 -15.40
CA ARG A 90 12.61 -0.47 -16.04
C ARG A 90 11.48 -0.58 -15.03
N VAL A 91 10.54 0.37 -15.03
CA VAL A 91 9.30 0.31 -14.26
C VAL A 91 8.11 0.50 -15.19
N THR A 92 7.05 -0.28 -14.95
CA THR A 92 5.76 -0.11 -15.61
C THR A 92 4.77 0.39 -14.56
N VAL A 93 4.19 1.55 -14.82
CA VAL A 93 3.29 2.25 -13.91
C VAL A 93 1.91 2.30 -14.55
N TYR A 94 0.91 1.92 -13.79
CA TYR A 94 -0.48 2.12 -14.15
C TYR A 94 -1.01 3.36 -13.43
N PHE A 95 -1.61 4.26 -14.21
CA PHE A 95 -2.24 5.50 -13.77
C PHE A 95 -3.74 5.31 -13.80
N GLN A 96 -4.34 5.05 -12.64
CA GLN A 96 -5.78 4.89 -12.50
C GLN A 96 -6.41 6.19 -12.04
N LEU A 97 -7.24 6.78 -12.88
CA LEU A 97 -7.99 7.98 -12.57
C LEU A 97 -9.30 7.62 -11.86
N PHE A 98 -9.50 8.19 -10.69
CA PHE A 98 -10.74 8.12 -9.93
C PHE A 98 -11.50 9.44 -10.07
N ARG A 99 -12.79 9.35 -10.35
CA ARG A 99 -13.69 10.49 -10.51
C ARG A 99 -14.77 10.47 -9.44
N PRO A 100 -15.21 11.65 -8.95
CA PRO A 100 -16.27 11.72 -7.94
C PRO A 100 -17.62 11.15 -8.38
N GLU A 101 -17.90 11.15 -9.69
CA GLU A 101 -19.10 10.56 -10.29
C GLU A 101 -19.06 9.02 -10.40
N GLU A 102 -17.88 8.39 -10.37
CA GLU A 102 -17.70 6.93 -10.53
C GLU A 102 -17.90 6.21 -9.18
N GLN A 103 -19.15 6.09 -8.77
CA GLN A 103 -19.51 5.54 -7.45
C GLN A 103 -19.11 4.07 -7.26
N ALA A 104 -19.01 3.29 -8.33
CA ALA A 104 -18.56 1.90 -8.28
C ALA A 104 -17.10 1.81 -7.78
N ASP A 105 -16.21 2.61 -8.34
CA ASP A 105 -14.79 2.64 -7.95
C ASP A 105 -14.62 3.18 -6.52
N ILE A 106 -15.41 4.20 -6.16
CA ILE A 106 -15.42 4.75 -4.80
C ILE A 106 -15.88 3.68 -3.79
N ALA A 107 -16.86 2.84 -4.15
CA ALA A 107 -17.30 1.74 -3.30
C ALA A 107 -16.19 0.71 -3.07
N VAL A 108 -15.38 0.40 -4.10
CA VAL A 108 -14.21 -0.48 -3.95
C VAL A 108 -13.15 0.15 -3.01
N LEU A 109 -12.86 1.45 -3.15
CA LEU A 109 -11.95 2.14 -2.24
C LEU A 109 -12.44 2.11 -0.78
N ARG A 110 -13.75 2.27 -0.56
CA ARG A 110 -14.37 2.17 0.78
C ARG A 110 -14.26 0.75 1.33
N THR A 111 -14.52 -0.27 0.51
CA THR A 111 -14.35 -1.67 0.87
C THR A 111 -12.89 -1.96 1.22
N TRP A 112 -11.95 -1.53 0.39
CA TRP A 112 -10.52 -1.67 0.66
C TRP A 112 -10.15 -1.10 2.03
N ARG A 113 -10.53 0.16 2.28
CA ARG A 113 -10.30 0.81 3.57
C ARG A 113 -10.89 0.02 4.75
N ALA A 114 -12.15 -0.41 4.61
CA ALA A 114 -12.85 -1.14 5.67
C ALA A 114 -12.21 -2.50 5.95
N GLN A 115 -11.79 -3.23 4.92
CA GLN A 115 -11.17 -4.54 5.07
C GLN A 115 -9.75 -4.45 5.64
N LEU A 116 -8.98 -3.41 5.31
CA LEU A 116 -7.68 -3.17 5.95
C LEU A 116 -7.77 -3.06 7.48
N ALA A 117 -8.92 -2.65 8.02
CA ALA A 117 -9.15 -2.59 9.46
C ALA A 117 -9.41 -3.96 10.11
N ARG A 118 -9.66 -5.03 9.35
CA ARG A 118 -10.19 -6.31 9.85
C ARG A 118 -9.17 -7.44 10.01
N ASP A 119 -7.89 -7.23 9.77
CA ASP A 119 -6.84 -8.26 9.87
C ASP A 119 -7.12 -9.54 9.06
N VAL A 120 -7.46 -9.36 7.80
CA VAL A 120 -7.70 -10.44 6.86
C VAL A 120 -6.78 -10.31 5.66
N ASP A 121 -6.40 -11.44 5.07
CA ASP A 121 -5.67 -11.45 3.80
C ASP A 121 -6.52 -10.79 2.72
N LEU A 122 -5.95 -9.82 2.04
CA LEU A 122 -6.59 -9.05 0.99
C LEU A 122 -5.75 -9.03 -0.27
N TRP A 123 -6.42 -9.02 -1.41
CA TRP A 123 -5.81 -8.80 -2.72
C TRP A 123 -6.58 -7.73 -3.48
N LEU A 124 -5.83 -6.89 -4.17
CA LEU A 124 -6.35 -6.04 -5.23
C LEU A 124 -6.33 -6.82 -6.53
N LEU A 125 -7.45 -6.81 -7.24
CA LEU A 125 -7.59 -7.36 -8.58
C LEU A 125 -7.98 -6.24 -9.55
N LEU A 126 -7.21 -6.10 -10.62
CA LEU A 126 -7.51 -5.26 -11.77
C LEU A 126 -7.50 -6.12 -13.03
N ALA A 127 -8.64 -6.24 -13.70
CA ALA A 127 -8.70 -6.79 -15.05
C ALA A 127 -8.70 -5.65 -16.06
N LEU A 128 -7.74 -5.68 -16.99
CA LEU A 128 -7.50 -4.64 -17.97
C LEU A 128 -7.83 -5.13 -19.39
N ASP A 129 -8.36 -4.22 -20.19
CA ASP A 129 -8.44 -4.33 -21.65
C ASP A 129 -7.65 -3.16 -22.24
N GLY A 130 -6.40 -3.43 -22.62
CA GLY A 130 -5.43 -2.38 -22.87
C GLY A 130 -5.21 -1.55 -21.61
N GLU A 131 -5.53 -0.27 -21.66
CA GLU A 131 -5.40 0.66 -20.51
C GLU A 131 -6.72 0.81 -19.71
N ARG A 132 -7.82 0.25 -20.21
CA ARG A 132 -9.13 0.36 -19.58
C ARG A 132 -9.30 -0.68 -18.50
N VAL A 133 -9.73 -0.24 -17.31
CA VAL A 133 -10.20 -1.14 -16.25
C VAL A 133 -11.54 -1.75 -16.66
N ARG A 134 -11.61 -3.08 -16.73
CA ARG A 134 -12.86 -3.84 -16.85
C ARG A 134 -13.40 -4.23 -15.50
N GLU A 135 -12.50 -4.56 -14.59
CA GLU A 135 -12.82 -5.00 -13.24
C GLU A 135 -11.82 -4.42 -12.25
N PHE A 136 -12.33 -3.84 -11.18
CA PHE A 136 -11.57 -3.34 -10.05
C PHE A 136 -12.22 -3.88 -8.77
N ARG A 137 -11.51 -4.75 -8.06
CA ARG A 137 -12.02 -5.40 -6.85
C ARG A 137 -10.95 -5.50 -5.78
N VAL A 138 -11.42 -5.56 -4.54
CA VAL A 138 -10.65 -6.03 -3.39
C VAL A 138 -11.30 -7.31 -2.90
N LEU A 139 -10.50 -8.36 -2.76
CA LEU A 139 -10.97 -9.71 -2.45
C LEU A 139 -10.29 -10.22 -1.18
N THR A 140 -11.07 -10.89 -0.34
CA THR A 140 -10.56 -11.73 0.74
C THR A 140 -10.26 -13.14 0.21
N ARG A 141 -9.50 -13.94 0.96
CA ARG A 141 -9.15 -15.32 0.57
C ARG A 141 -10.37 -16.16 0.18
N GLY A 142 -11.49 -16.00 0.88
CA GLY A 142 -12.72 -16.76 0.61
C GLY A 142 -13.48 -16.34 -0.65
N GLU A 143 -13.15 -15.18 -1.23
CA GLU A 143 -13.81 -14.63 -2.42
C GLU A 143 -13.01 -14.88 -3.71
N ILE A 144 -11.81 -15.50 -3.60
CA ILE A 144 -10.96 -15.79 -4.75
C ILE A 144 -11.59 -16.88 -5.61
N PRO A 145 -11.82 -16.63 -6.94
CA PRO A 145 -12.31 -17.65 -7.85
C PRO A 145 -11.37 -18.85 -7.94
N GLN A 146 -11.90 -20.06 -8.00
CA GLN A 146 -11.10 -21.29 -8.01
C GLN A 146 -10.17 -21.37 -9.24
N ASP A 147 -10.60 -20.88 -10.38
CA ASP A 147 -9.87 -20.85 -11.64
C ASP A 147 -8.80 -19.76 -11.72
N GLN A 148 -8.75 -18.88 -10.73
CA GLN A 148 -7.79 -17.76 -10.67
C GLN A 148 -6.80 -17.86 -9.51
N GLN A 149 -6.84 -18.91 -8.70
CA GLN A 149 -6.02 -19.04 -7.49
C GLN A 149 -4.52 -18.87 -7.73
N GLU A 150 -4.01 -19.24 -8.90
CA GLU A 150 -2.60 -19.12 -9.26
C GLU A 150 -2.09 -17.67 -9.34
N TYR A 151 -2.99 -16.68 -9.46
CA TYR A 151 -2.65 -15.25 -9.45
C TYR A 151 -2.53 -14.66 -8.04
N PHE A 152 -3.16 -15.29 -7.05
CA PHE A 152 -3.27 -14.78 -5.68
C PHE A 152 -2.12 -15.28 -4.82
N THR A 153 -0.95 -14.71 -5.02
CA THR A 153 0.29 -15.08 -4.34
C THR A 153 0.72 -14.01 -3.32
N ALA A 154 1.82 -14.26 -2.61
CA ALA A 154 2.44 -13.29 -1.71
C ALA A 154 3.14 -12.12 -2.43
N ARG A 155 3.14 -12.12 -3.77
CA ARG A 155 3.74 -11.06 -4.60
C ARG A 155 2.75 -10.62 -5.66
N ALA A 156 2.91 -9.39 -6.14
CA ALA A 156 2.13 -8.90 -7.26
C ALA A 156 2.41 -9.74 -8.53
N VAL A 157 1.34 -10.07 -9.24
CA VAL A 157 1.37 -10.79 -10.53
C VAL A 157 0.66 -9.94 -11.56
N TRP A 158 1.31 -9.74 -12.70
CA TRP A 158 0.70 -9.08 -13.87
C TRP A 158 0.91 -9.95 -15.10
N ARG A 159 -0.16 -10.57 -15.56
CA ARG A 159 -0.17 -11.52 -16.67
C ARG A 159 -1.55 -11.54 -17.33
N ASP A 160 -1.61 -11.69 -18.64
CA ASP A 160 -2.84 -11.90 -19.43
C ASP A 160 -3.94 -10.82 -19.22
N GLY A 161 -3.50 -9.57 -18.99
CA GLY A 161 -4.42 -8.46 -18.71
C GLY A 161 -4.97 -8.45 -17.28
N LEU A 162 -4.54 -9.38 -16.43
CA LEU A 162 -4.91 -9.45 -15.03
C LEU A 162 -3.73 -9.00 -14.15
N TYR A 163 -3.95 -7.99 -13.33
CA TYR A 163 -3.05 -7.59 -12.28
C TYR A 163 -3.65 -7.94 -10.92
N VAL A 164 -2.92 -8.70 -10.15
CA VAL A 164 -3.30 -9.09 -8.79
C VAL A 164 -2.14 -8.77 -7.86
N GLU A 165 -2.41 -8.10 -6.76
CA GLU A 165 -1.41 -7.85 -5.74
C GLU A 165 -1.96 -8.12 -4.34
N PRO A 166 -1.15 -8.70 -3.45
CA PRO A 166 -1.50 -8.76 -2.04
C PRO A 166 -1.52 -7.33 -1.50
N LEU A 167 -2.63 -6.96 -0.87
CA LEU A 167 -2.75 -5.73 -0.10
C LEU A 167 -2.21 -6.03 1.30
N ALA A 168 -0.90 -6.28 1.37
CA ALA A 168 -0.25 -6.56 2.63
C ALA A 168 -0.49 -5.37 3.57
N ARG A 169 -0.96 -5.66 4.75
CA ARG A 169 -0.72 -4.78 5.89
C ARG A 169 0.79 -4.70 6.08
N ALA A 170 1.26 -3.58 6.51
CA ALA A 170 2.52 -3.55 7.21
C ALA A 170 2.44 -4.63 8.29
N GLY A 171 3.40 -5.56 8.32
CA GLY A 171 3.36 -6.72 9.20
C GLY A 171 3.12 -6.30 10.65
N LYS A 172 2.55 -7.18 11.43
CA LYS A 172 2.44 -6.97 12.86
C LYS A 172 3.81 -7.15 13.52
N VAL A 173 4.21 -6.21 14.34
CA VAL A 173 5.40 -6.32 15.20
C VAL A 173 4.97 -6.48 16.64
N CYS A 174 5.34 -7.60 17.23
CA CYS A 174 5.11 -7.86 18.65
C CYS A 174 6.36 -7.49 19.45
N ILE A 175 6.27 -6.47 20.27
CA ILE A 175 7.36 -6.04 21.14
C ILE A 175 7.13 -6.62 22.53
N PHE A 176 8.01 -7.51 22.94
CA PHE A 176 7.97 -8.13 24.26
C PHE A 176 8.95 -7.42 25.20
N GLY A 177 8.40 -6.54 26.04
CA GLY A 177 9.14 -5.72 26.98
C GLY A 177 8.99 -4.22 26.74
N GLY A 178 8.23 -3.57 27.61
CA GLY A 178 7.87 -2.15 27.57
C GLY A 178 8.90 -1.21 28.22
N GLY A 179 10.16 -1.63 28.36
CA GLY A 179 11.24 -0.79 28.86
C GLY A 179 11.66 0.31 27.89
N HIS A 180 12.84 0.90 28.12
CA HIS A 180 13.34 2.03 27.32
C HIS A 180 13.44 1.70 25.82
N VAL A 181 13.87 0.48 25.45
CA VAL A 181 14.01 0.05 24.05
C VAL A 181 12.62 -0.09 23.40
N GLY A 182 11.70 -0.81 24.05
CA GLY A 182 10.32 -0.96 23.53
C GLY A 182 9.64 0.38 23.33
N ARG A 183 9.75 1.30 24.31
CA ARG A 183 9.20 2.65 24.22
C ARG A 183 9.77 3.46 23.05
N ALA A 184 11.06 3.30 22.73
CA ALA A 184 11.70 3.98 21.61
C ALA A 184 11.33 3.35 20.24
N LEU A 185 11.11 2.02 20.18
CA LEU A 185 10.79 1.30 18.95
C LEU A 185 9.36 1.54 18.48
N VAL A 186 8.39 1.62 19.40
CA VAL A 186 6.96 1.77 19.07
C VAL A 186 6.72 2.92 18.08
N PRO A 187 7.12 4.18 18.32
CA PRO A 187 6.83 5.27 17.38
C PRO A 187 7.56 5.10 16.04
N VAL A 188 8.76 4.51 16.03
CA VAL A 188 9.51 4.26 14.78
C VAL A 188 8.78 3.24 13.91
N LEU A 189 8.37 2.12 14.50
CA LEU A 189 7.67 1.06 13.77
C LEU A 189 6.29 1.52 13.29
N ALA A 190 5.56 2.27 14.11
CA ALA A 190 4.30 2.89 13.70
C ALA A 190 4.48 3.86 12.53
N THR A 191 5.56 4.67 12.52
CA THR A 191 5.89 5.57 11.39
C THR A 191 6.21 4.79 10.11
N LEU A 192 6.79 3.60 10.24
CA LEU A 192 7.04 2.69 9.11
C LEU A 192 5.77 1.95 8.64
N GLY A 193 4.65 2.15 9.32
CA GLY A 193 3.35 1.58 8.97
C GLY A 193 3.11 0.19 9.55
N PHE A 194 3.96 -0.31 10.45
CA PHE A 194 3.70 -1.57 11.15
C PHE A 194 2.55 -1.44 12.15
N ARG A 195 1.76 -2.51 12.26
CA ARG A 195 0.88 -2.69 13.43
C ARG A 195 1.74 -3.08 14.62
N VAL A 196 1.73 -2.28 15.65
CA VAL A 196 2.59 -2.48 16.82
C VAL A 196 1.77 -2.99 17.99
N VAL A 197 2.09 -4.20 18.46
CA VAL A 197 1.56 -4.80 19.67
C VAL A 197 2.66 -4.79 20.74
N MET A 198 2.40 -4.10 21.84
CA MET A 198 3.31 -4.05 23.01
C MET A 198 2.81 -4.99 24.09
N PHE A 199 3.71 -5.82 24.61
CA PHE A 199 3.43 -6.72 25.73
C PHE A 199 4.45 -6.54 26.85
N ASP A 200 3.97 -6.40 28.10
CA ASP A 200 4.85 -6.39 29.28
C ASP A 200 4.15 -7.07 30.48
N ASN A 201 4.94 -7.66 31.37
CA ASN A 201 4.44 -8.27 32.60
C ASN A 201 4.44 -7.31 33.81
N ARG A 202 4.82 -6.07 33.60
CA ARG A 202 4.77 -5.00 34.61
C ARG A 202 3.60 -4.08 34.31
N GLU A 203 2.63 -4.07 35.21
CA GLU A 203 1.40 -3.31 35.02
C GLU A 203 1.65 -1.80 34.81
N GLU A 204 2.65 -1.25 35.48
CA GLU A 204 3.01 0.16 35.34
C GLU A 204 3.58 0.52 33.97
N LEU A 205 4.12 -0.46 33.24
CA LEU A 205 4.64 -0.29 31.89
C LEU A 205 3.60 -0.62 30.81
N ALA A 206 2.78 -1.66 31.04
CA ALA A 206 1.76 -2.11 30.10
C ALA A 206 0.51 -1.22 30.11
N LYS A 207 0.68 0.08 29.95
CA LYS A 207 -0.39 1.07 29.89
C LYS A 207 -0.44 1.76 28.53
N PRO A 208 -1.61 1.89 27.88
CA PRO A 208 -1.74 2.55 26.59
C PRO A 208 -1.14 3.97 26.56
N GLU A 209 -1.22 4.69 27.65
CA GLU A 209 -0.69 6.05 27.79
C GLU A 209 0.83 6.11 27.63
N ASN A 210 1.54 5.01 27.90
CA ASN A 210 2.98 4.91 27.72
C ASN A 210 3.39 4.71 26.26
N TYR A 211 2.45 4.26 25.41
CA TYR A 211 2.70 3.88 24.01
C TYR A 211 1.58 4.38 23.10
N PRO A 212 1.41 5.70 22.95
CA PRO A 212 0.28 6.28 22.18
C PRO A 212 0.31 5.93 20.69
N ALA A 213 1.43 5.44 20.18
CA ALA A 213 1.57 5.01 18.78
C ALA A 213 1.46 3.46 18.61
N ALA A 214 1.24 2.70 19.68
CA ALA A 214 0.96 1.27 19.58
C ALA A 214 -0.52 1.05 19.26
N ASP A 215 -0.83 0.05 18.43
CA ASP A 215 -2.20 -0.36 18.12
C ASP A 215 -2.82 -1.13 19.30
N GLU A 216 -1.99 -1.84 20.05
CA GLU A 216 -2.43 -2.62 21.19
C GLU A 216 -1.35 -2.67 22.26
N VAL A 217 -1.76 -2.57 23.54
CA VAL A 217 -0.89 -2.71 24.70
C VAL A 217 -1.47 -3.76 25.62
N ILE A 218 -0.71 -4.81 25.89
CA ILE A 218 -1.15 -6.00 26.61
C ILE A 218 -0.35 -6.18 27.90
N PHE A 219 -1.05 -6.28 29.01
CA PHE A 219 -0.49 -6.74 30.28
C PHE A 219 -0.67 -8.25 30.41
N GLY A 220 0.41 -8.98 30.78
CA GLY A 220 0.33 -10.42 30.98
C GLY A 220 1.62 -11.04 31.45
N ASP A 221 1.58 -12.33 31.81
CA ASP A 221 2.76 -13.10 32.16
C ASP A 221 3.43 -13.62 30.89
N PHE A 222 4.75 -13.47 30.79
CA PHE A 222 5.55 -14.02 29.68
C PHE A 222 5.48 -15.55 29.56
N GLN A 223 5.17 -16.26 30.66
CA GLN A 223 4.98 -17.71 30.62
C GLN A 223 3.70 -18.11 29.87
N ASN A 224 2.70 -17.24 29.83
CA ASN A 224 1.39 -17.47 29.22
C ASN A 224 1.12 -16.50 28.06
N ILE A 225 2.18 -16.12 27.34
CA ILE A 225 2.11 -15.10 26.30
C ILE A 225 1.14 -15.46 25.17
N TYR A 226 1.10 -16.74 24.78
CA TYR A 226 0.25 -17.24 23.71
C TYR A 226 -1.25 -17.26 24.04
N ASP A 227 -1.61 -17.08 25.32
CA ASP A 227 -3.01 -16.93 25.71
C ASP A 227 -3.57 -15.55 25.33
N LYS A 228 -2.68 -14.57 25.10
CA LYS A 228 -3.03 -13.16 24.87
C LYS A 228 -2.53 -12.63 23.55
N VAL A 229 -1.46 -13.19 23.00
CA VAL A 229 -0.86 -12.73 21.75
C VAL A 229 -0.79 -13.88 20.76
N THR A 230 -1.50 -13.74 19.65
CA THR A 230 -1.35 -14.65 18.52
C THR A 230 -0.19 -14.17 17.66
N VAL A 231 0.84 -14.99 17.51
CA VAL A 231 1.98 -14.74 16.60
C VAL A 231 1.86 -15.71 15.42
N THR A 232 1.98 -15.18 14.22
CA THR A 232 1.95 -15.95 12.97
C THR A 232 3.32 -15.91 12.29
N PRO A 233 3.59 -16.78 11.30
CA PRO A 233 4.85 -16.74 10.54
C PRO A 233 5.09 -15.43 9.78
N ASP A 234 4.07 -14.62 9.58
CA ASP A 234 4.13 -13.33 8.87
C ASP A 234 4.36 -12.15 9.84
N ASP A 235 4.45 -12.39 11.14
CA ASP A 235 4.70 -11.38 12.18
C ASP A 235 6.20 -11.25 12.48
N TYR A 236 6.59 -10.13 13.07
CA TYR A 236 7.96 -9.82 13.50
C TYR A 236 8.08 -9.68 15.01
#